data_ae22c9b5d8acd93ec272fa08da89df8a
#
_entry.id   ae22c9b5d8acd93ec272fa08da89df8a
#
_cell.length_a   1.000
_cell.length_b   1.000
_cell.length_c   1.000
_cell.angle_alpha   90.00
_cell.angle_beta   90.00
_cell.angle_gamma   90.00
#
_symmetry.space_group_name_H-M   'P 1'
#
loop_
_entity.id
_entity.type
_entity.pdbx_description
1 polymer ?
#
loop_
_entity_poly.entity_id
_entity_poly.type
_entity_poly.pdbx_seq_one_letter_code
_entity_poly.pdbx_strand_id
1 'polypeptide(L)'
;MRTVRAFVGLGANLGDAQVTLTAAVHALAALPGATLAGVSRLYVTAPVEVVDQPEFHNAVVALELPAGPGRDTGPIALLLALKSIERAFGRQERFRYGPRELDLDLLIFGDEQMTVERPADGRSPDPAKATRLLEVPHPEASHRLFVLAPLADLAPDLVPPGWVESVERARTRRESIEGGSAVRPIATWNADLARWEPDAH
;
A
#
# COMPACT_ATOMS: atom_id res chain seq x y z
N MET A 1 -11.47 22.74 4.39
CA MET A 1 -10.35 22.23 3.61
C MET A 1 -10.85 21.03 2.83
N ARG A 2 -10.54 20.87 1.53
CA ARG A 2 -11.01 19.72 0.73
C ARG A 2 -10.32 18.47 1.27
N THR A 3 -11.08 17.42 1.56
CA THR A 3 -10.60 16.10 1.95
C THR A 3 -10.61 15.19 0.74
N VAL A 4 -9.64 14.31 0.62
CA VAL A 4 -9.53 13.29 -0.41
C VAL A 4 -9.33 11.92 0.20
N ARG A 5 -9.79 10.91 -0.50
CA ARG A 5 -9.48 9.51 -0.13
C ARG A 5 -8.17 9.09 -0.78
N ALA A 6 -7.24 8.62 0.04
CA ALA A 6 -5.99 8.02 -0.43
C ALA A 6 -5.97 6.53 -0.07
N PHE A 7 -5.34 5.72 -0.95
CA PHE A 7 -5.12 4.31 -0.70
C PHE A 7 -3.62 4.05 -0.58
N VAL A 8 -3.23 3.39 0.51
CA VAL A 8 -1.84 3.05 0.82
C VAL A 8 -1.71 1.53 0.86
N GLY A 9 -0.79 0.99 0.08
CA GLY A 9 -0.41 -0.41 0.15
C GLY A 9 0.60 -0.64 1.27
N LEU A 10 0.42 -1.72 2.00
CA LEU A 10 1.31 -2.17 3.08
C LEU A 10 1.85 -3.55 2.74
N GLY A 11 3.15 -3.76 2.97
CA GLY A 11 3.81 -5.05 2.78
C GLY A 11 4.90 -5.30 3.81
N ALA A 12 4.99 -6.54 4.33
CA ALA A 12 6.05 -6.99 5.23
C ALA A 12 6.25 -8.52 5.12
N ASN A 13 7.48 -9.00 5.32
CA ASN A 13 7.75 -10.44 5.41
C ASN A 13 8.86 -10.80 6.41
N LEU A 14 9.27 -9.87 7.25
CA LEU A 14 10.25 -10.12 8.30
C LEU A 14 9.63 -10.06 9.69
N GLY A 15 10.12 -10.89 10.60
CA GLY A 15 9.62 -10.97 11.98
C GLY A 15 8.14 -11.34 12.02
N ASP A 16 7.39 -10.75 12.95
CA ASP A 16 5.92 -10.86 12.98
C ASP A 16 5.31 -9.80 12.04
N ALA A 17 5.14 -10.18 10.78
CA ALA A 17 4.63 -9.29 9.73
C ALA A 17 3.23 -8.75 10.06
N GLN A 18 2.33 -9.56 10.66
CA GLN A 18 0.99 -9.11 11.03
C GLN A 18 1.04 -8.04 12.13
N VAL A 19 1.85 -8.23 13.16
CA VAL A 19 2.06 -7.22 14.21
C VAL A 19 2.65 -5.94 13.63
N THR A 20 3.64 -6.06 12.75
CA THR A 20 4.26 -4.92 12.08
C THR A 20 3.25 -4.13 11.25
N LEU A 21 2.44 -4.81 10.44
CA LEU A 21 1.42 -4.16 9.63
C LEU A 21 0.31 -3.52 10.48
N THR A 22 -0.10 -4.17 11.58
CA THR A 22 -1.05 -3.59 12.55
C THR A 22 -0.52 -2.27 13.13
N ALA A 23 0.74 -2.26 13.57
CA ALA A 23 1.37 -1.05 14.07
C ALA A 23 1.50 0.05 12.98
N ALA A 24 1.74 -0.36 11.73
CA ALA A 24 1.76 0.59 10.60
C ALA A 24 0.38 1.21 10.34
N VAL A 25 -0.72 0.45 10.46
CA VAL A 25 -2.10 1.00 10.37
C VAL A 25 -2.32 2.05 11.46
N HIS A 26 -1.89 1.78 12.70
CA HIS A 26 -2.00 2.75 13.79
C HIS A 26 -1.17 4.02 13.52
N ALA A 27 0.04 3.88 13.00
CA ALA A 27 0.89 5.02 12.63
C ALA A 27 0.26 5.86 11.50
N LEU A 28 -0.36 5.21 10.50
CA LEU A 28 -1.08 5.89 9.41
C LEU A 28 -2.32 6.63 9.95
N ALA A 29 -3.09 6.02 10.85
CA ALA A 29 -4.26 6.64 11.46
C ALA A 29 -3.89 7.85 12.37
N ALA A 30 -2.66 7.88 12.88
CA ALA A 30 -2.16 8.97 13.72
C ALA A 30 -1.56 10.13 12.92
N LEU A 31 -1.50 10.08 11.59
CA LEU A 31 -1.01 11.18 10.77
C LEU A 31 -1.87 12.43 10.95
N PRO A 32 -1.28 13.63 10.99
CA PRO A 32 -2.02 14.87 11.18
C PRO A 32 -3.12 15.06 10.12
N GLY A 33 -4.37 15.21 10.59
CA GLY A 33 -5.54 15.40 9.73
C GLY A 33 -6.00 14.15 8.99
N ALA A 34 -5.41 12.99 9.26
CA ALA A 34 -5.86 11.72 8.71
C ALA A 34 -7.06 11.16 9.48
N THR A 35 -7.95 10.48 8.78
CA THR A 35 -8.98 9.61 9.34
C THR A 35 -8.93 8.27 8.63
N LEU A 36 -8.90 7.19 9.41
CA LEU A 36 -8.94 5.83 8.87
C LEU A 36 -10.33 5.56 8.29
N ALA A 37 -10.42 5.39 6.97
CA ALA A 37 -11.67 5.14 6.27
C ALA A 37 -11.94 3.64 6.06
N GLY A 38 -10.89 2.81 6.10
CA GLY A 38 -11.01 1.36 5.99
C GLY A 38 -9.67 0.66 5.98
N VAL A 39 -9.68 -0.60 6.36
CA VAL A 39 -8.53 -1.52 6.26
C VAL A 39 -9.01 -2.80 5.58
N SER A 40 -8.30 -3.27 4.59
CA SER A 40 -8.60 -4.51 3.88
C SER A 40 -8.39 -5.75 4.76
N ARG A 41 -8.79 -6.90 4.28
CA ARG A 41 -8.28 -8.18 4.79
C ARG A 41 -6.76 -8.22 4.66
N LEU A 42 -6.14 -9.06 5.48
CA LEU A 42 -4.72 -9.39 5.38
C LEU A 42 -4.55 -10.55 4.41
N TYR A 43 -3.62 -10.40 3.48
CA TYR A 43 -3.34 -11.41 2.47
C TYR A 43 -1.90 -11.91 2.60
N VAL A 44 -1.68 -13.17 2.26
CA VAL A 44 -0.34 -13.73 2.09
C VAL A 44 -0.08 -14.06 0.63
N THR A 45 1.16 -13.84 0.21
CA THR A 45 1.65 -14.16 -1.12
C THR A 45 3.00 -14.84 -1.04
N ALA A 46 3.19 -15.87 -1.86
CA ALA A 46 4.50 -16.47 -2.04
C ALA A 46 5.49 -15.42 -2.60
N PRO A 47 6.77 -15.49 -2.21
CA PRO A 47 7.79 -14.63 -2.80
C PRO A 47 7.89 -14.84 -4.32
N VAL A 48 7.90 -13.72 -5.07
CA VAL A 48 8.13 -13.74 -6.51
C VAL A 48 9.62 -13.50 -6.76
N GLU A 49 10.30 -14.25 -7.59
CA GLU A 49 11.72 -14.12 -7.97
C GLU A 49 12.76 -14.62 -6.94
N VAL A 50 12.66 -14.30 -5.65
CA VAL A 50 13.55 -14.79 -4.59
C VAL A 50 12.78 -15.73 -3.70
N VAL A 51 12.83 -17.03 -3.99
CA VAL A 51 11.98 -18.06 -3.34
C VAL A 51 12.43 -18.44 -1.94
N ASP A 52 13.66 -18.14 -1.55
CA ASP A 52 14.22 -18.47 -0.23
C ASP A 52 14.01 -17.32 0.77
N GLN A 53 12.76 -16.94 0.98
CA GLN A 53 12.35 -15.94 1.98
C GLN A 53 10.90 -16.21 2.45
N PRO A 54 10.50 -15.69 3.62
CA PRO A 54 9.14 -15.85 4.12
C PRO A 54 8.09 -15.27 3.16
N GLU A 55 6.85 -15.79 3.25
CA GLU A 55 5.69 -15.22 2.54
C GLU A 55 5.50 -13.75 2.91
N PHE A 56 5.09 -12.94 1.94
CA PHE A 56 4.73 -11.55 2.19
C PHE A 56 3.31 -11.45 2.72
N HIS A 57 3.15 -10.61 3.73
CA HIS A 57 1.84 -10.15 4.20
C HIS A 57 1.55 -8.81 3.53
N ASN A 58 0.35 -8.69 2.93
CA ASN A 58 -0.05 -7.50 2.18
C ASN A 58 -1.44 -7.06 2.62
N ALA A 59 -1.64 -5.75 2.68
CA ALA A 59 -2.92 -5.12 2.95
C ALA A 59 -3.00 -3.76 2.26
N VAL A 60 -4.19 -3.18 2.20
CA VAL A 60 -4.42 -1.79 1.79
C VAL A 60 -5.20 -1.06 2.88
N VAL A 61 -4.83 0.19 3.10
CA VAL A 61 -5.52 1.12 3.98
C VAL A 61 -6.11 2.26 3.16
N ALA A 62 -7.37 2.60 3.43
CA ALA A 62 -8.00 3.81 2.94
C ALA A 62 -7.95 4.90 4.02
N LEU A 63 -7.44 6.08 3.67
CA LEU A 63 -7.35 7.25 4.53
C LEU A 63 -8.14 8.41 3.92
N GLU A 64 -8.86 9.15 4.75
CA GLU A 64 -9.31 10.48 4.40
C GLU A 64 -8.25 11.50 4.87
N LEU A 65 -7.79 12.34 3.95
CA LEU A 65 -6.67 13.26 4.17
C LEU A 65 -6.98 14.64 3.61
N PRO A 66 -6.41 15.74 4.17
CA PRO A 66 -6.42 17.03 3.49
C PRO A 66 -5.76 16.94 2.12
N ALA A 67 -6.44 17.46 1.09
CA ALA A 67 -5.92 17.46 -0.28
C ALA A 67 -4.63 18.28 -0.45
N GLY A 68 -4.34 19.18 0.51
CA GLY A 68 -3.27 20.16 0.39
C GLY A 68 -3.69 21.41 -0.40
N PRO A 69 -2.85 22.46 -0.39
CA PRO A 69 -3.14 23.73 -1.09
C PRO A 69 -2.89 23.65 -2.61
N GLY A 70 -2.14 22.66 -3.10
CA GLY A 70 -1.83 22.42 -4.51
C GLY A 70 -2.00 20.96 -4.87
N ARG A 71 -2.03 20.64 -6.16
CA ARG A 71 -2.30 19.29 -6.66
C ARG A 71 -1.27 18.25 -6.22
N ASP A 72 -0.02 18.64 -6.12
CA ASP A 72 1.11 17.78 -5.77
C ASP A 72 1.42 17.77 -4.26
N THR A 73 0.99 18.80 -3.52
CA THR A 73 1.34 18.97 -2.10
C THR A 73 0.82 17.85 -1.21
N GLY A 74 -0.42 17.42 -1.40
CA GLY A 74 -1.00 16.32 -0.65
C GLY A 74 -0.28 14.98 -0.89
N PRO A 75 -0.13 14.54 -2.14
CA PRO A 75 0.61 13.33 -2.48
C PRO A 75 2.06 13.34 -2.00
N ILE A 76 2.78 14.47 -2.13
CA ILE A 76 4.15 14.62 -1.66
C ILE A 76 4.21 14.54 -0.11
N ALA A 77 3.31 15.24 0.59
CA ALA A 77 3.26 15.19 2.05
C ALA A 77 3.00 13.77 2.55
N LEU A 78 2.06 13.04 1.93
CA LEU A 78 1.80 11.65 2.28
C LEU A 78 3.03 10.77 1.97
N LEU A 79 3.67 10.90 0.81
CA LEU A 79 4.91 10.18 0.50
C LEU A 79 5.96 10.35 1.60
N LEU A 80 6.20 11.61 2.03
CA LEU A 80 7.19 11.90 3.08
C LEU A 80 6.82 11.25 4.42
N ALA A 81 5.53 11.28 4.78
CA ALA A 81 5.03 10.62 5.97
C ALA A 81 5.21 9.09 5.89
N LEU A 82 4.88 8.45 4.75
CA LEU A 82 5.10 7.02 4.54
C LEU A 82 6.59 6.66 4.69
N LYS A 83 7.49 7.42 4.08
CA LYS A 83 8.94 7.18 4.20
C LYS A 83 9.48 7.41 5.61
N SER A 84 8.87 8.33 6.37
CA SER A 84 9.19 8.51 7.78
C SER A 84 8.75 7.31 8.63
N ILE A 85 7.55 6.79 8.40
CA ILE A 85 7.05 5.58 9.08
C ILE A 85 7.95 4.39 8.75
N GLU A 86 8.26 4.11 7.49
CA GLU A 86 9.15 3.02 7.10
C GLU A 86 10.49 3.07 7.82
N ARG A 87 11.10 4.28 7.92
CA ARG A 87 12.36 4.48 8.66
C ARG A 87 12.22 4.19 10.16
N ALA A 88 11.11 4.62 10.77
CA ALA A 88 10.82 4.37 12.18
C ALA A 88 10.65 2.86 12.48
N PHE A 89 10.17 2.09 11.51
CA PHE A 89 10.06 0.62 11.59
C PHE A 89 11.37 -0.12 11.25
N GLY A 90 12.48 0.59 11.15
CA GLY A 90 13.80 -0.01 10.97
C GLY A 90 14.06 -0.52 9.56
N ARG A 91 13.33 0.00 8.56
CA ARG A 91 13.57 -0.38 7.16
C ARG A 91 15.03 -0.21 6.80
N GLN A 92 15.69 -1.33 6.50
CA GLN A 92 17.03 -1.37 5.98
C GLN A 92 17.00 -1.50 4.46
N GLU A 93 18.03 -0.96 3.83
CA GLU A 93 18.24 -1.15 2.41
C GLU A 93 18.72 -2.56 2.12
N ARG A 94 17.96 -3.24 1.28
CA ARG A 94 18.27 -4.58 0.80
C ARG A 94 18.13 -4.61 -0.71
N PHE A 95 18.61 -5.68 -1.33
CA PHE A 95 18.49 -5.88 -2.77
C PHE A 95 17.01 -5.89 -3.23
N ARG A 96 16.81 -5.65 -4.52
CA ARG A 96 15.48 -5.66 -5.14
C ARG A 96 14.78 -6.99 -4.88
N TYR A 97 13.48 -6.94 -4.48
CA TYR A 97 12.66 -8.10 -4.08
C TYR A 97 13.15 -8.87 -2.83
N GLY A 98 14.10 -8.33 -2.08
CA GLY A 98 14.54 -8.90 -0.81
C GLY A 98 13.54 -8.71 0.32
N PRO A 99 13.81 -9.38 1.47
CA PRO A 99 12.96 -9.29 2.66
C PRO A 99 12.83 -7.84 3.15
N ARG A 100 11.65 -7.50 3.71
CA ARG A 100 11.33 -6.14 4.17
C ARG A 100 10.64 -6.16 5.52
N GLU A 101 11.12 -5.27 6.39
CA GLU A 101 10.47 -4.98 7.67
C GLU A 101 9.09 -4.36 7.45
N LEU A 102 9.03 -3.29 6.65
CA LEU A 102 7.81 -2.59 6.24
C LEU A 102 8.02 -1.89 4.90
N ASP A 103 7.07 -2.01 4.00
CA ASP A 103 6.98 -1.29 2.73
C ASP A 103 5.64 -0.56 2.65
N LEU A 104 5.65 0.74 2.39
CA LEU A 104 4.46 1.58 2.28
C LEU A 104 4.46 2.29 0.92
N ASP A 105 3.47 1.98 0.10
CA ASP A 105 3.32 2.56 -1.23
C ASP A 105 2.04 3.40 -1.33
N LEU A 106 2.17 4.67 -1.77
CA LEU A 106 1.02 5.48 -2.17
C LEU A 106 0.46 4.94 -3.48
N LEU A 107 -0.73 4.35 -3.42
CA LEU A 107 -1.38 3.73 -4.59
C LEU A 107 -2.22 4.73 -5.37
N ILE A 108 -3.13 5.43 -4.69
CA ILE A 108 -4.10 6.36 -5.29
C ILE A 108 -4.28 7.54 -4.32
N PHE A 109 -4.48 8.75 -4.84
CA PHE A 109 -4.76 9.95 -4.05
C PHE A 109 -5.89 10.75 -4.71
N GLY A 110 -7.12 10.50 -4.28
CA GLY A 110 -8.32 11.09 -4.87
C GLY A 110 -8.36 10.88 -6.38
N ASP A 111 -8.61 11.95 -7.11
CA ASP A 111 -8.66 11.98 -8.58
C ASP A 111 -7.35 12.48 -9.21
N GLU A 112 -6.26 12.52 -8.41
CA GLU A 112 -5.00 13.06 -8.92
C GLU A 112 -4.29 12.05 -9.84
N GLN A 113 -3.87 12.55 -11.00
CA GLN A 113 -2.96 11.87 -11.91
C GLN A 113 -1.74 12.75 -12.10
N MET A 114 -0.58 12.28 -11.64
CA MET A 114 0.63 13.11 -11.65
C MET A 114 1.90 12.26 -11.71
N THR A 115 2.93 12.91 -12.23
CA THR A 115 4.30 12.40 -12.24
C THR A 115 5.22 13.56 -11.88
N VAL A 116 5.87 13.50 -10.71
CA VAL A 116 6.74 14.58 -10.22
C VAL A 116 8.00 14.03 -9.58
N GLU A 117 9.03 14.85 -9.48
CA GLU A 117 10.25 14.49 -8.75
C GLU A 117 9.95 14.31 -7.25
N ARG A 118 10.54 13.28 -6.67
CA ARG A 118 10.50 13.08 -5.22
C ARG A 118 11.42 14.09 -4.54
N PRO A 119 10.98 14.79 -3.48
CA PRO A 119 11.87 15.57 -2.66
C PRO A 119 12.96 14.69 -2.02
N ALA A 120 14.07 15.27 -1.58
CA ALA A 120 15.24 14.53 -1.08
C ALA A 120 14.85 13.49 -0.01
N ASP A 121 14.02 13.89 0.97
CA ASP A 121 13.57 13.02 2.07
C ASP A 121 12.56 11.93 1.62
N GLY A 122 12.01 12.06 0.42
CA GLY A 122 11.11 11.07 -0.21
C GLY A 122 11.81 10.13 -1.18
N ARG A 123 13.11 10.33 -1.42
CA ARG A 123 13.90 9.45 -2.31
C ARG A 123 14.30 8.17 -1.58
N SER A 124 14.48 7.12 -2.35
CA SER A 124 15.11 5.91 -1.82
C SER A 124 16.60 6.20 -1.63
N PRO A 125 17.21 5.78 -0.53
CA PRO A 125 18.65 5.81 -0.37
C PRO A 125 19.37 4.84 -1.32
N ASP A 126 18.68 3.80 -1.86
CA ASP A 126 19.19 2.96 -2.94
C ASP A 126 19.46 3.81 -4.20
N PRO A 127 20.73 3.97 -4.65
CA PRO A 127 21.07 4.78 -5.82
C PRO A 127 20.31 4.39 -7.09
N ALA A 128 20.01 3.10 -7.26
CA ALA A 128 19.23 2.61 -8.41
C ALA A 128 17.76 3.07 -8.40
N LYS A 129 17.27 3.56 -7.27
CA LYS A 129 15.91 4.04 -7.06
C LYS A 129 15.84 5.52 -6.69
N ALA A 130 16.97 6.16 -6.46
CA ALA A 130 17.03 7.56 -6.00
C ALA A 130 16.38 8.56 -6.99
N THR A 131 16.40 8.23 -8.28
CA THR A 131 15.81 9.05 -9.35
C THR A 131 14.36 8.70 -9.68
N ARG A 132 13.73 7.75 -8.94
CA ARG A 132 12.33 7.40 -9.20
C ARG A 132 11.42 8.57 -8.92
N LEU A 133 10.54 8.84 -9.87
CA LEU A 133 9.48 9.84 -9.74
C LEU A 133 8.40 9.35 -8.75
N LEU A 134 7.66 10.29 -8.18
CA LEU A 134 6.36 10.00 -7.58
C LEU A 134 5.34 9.96 -8.70
N GLU A 135 4.75 8.81 -8.92
CA GLU A 135 3.67 8.61 -9.86
C GLU A 135 2.40 8.22 -9.09
N VAL A 136 1.31 8.92 -9.35
CA VAL A 136 -0.01 8.68 -8.75
C VAL A 136 -1.04 8.68 -9.89
N PRO A 137 -1.84 7.61 -10.04
CA PRO A 137 -1.80 6.32 -9.36
C PRO A 137 -0.46 5.59 -9.54
N HIS A 138 -0.13 4.73 -8.58
CA HIS A 138 1.12 3.96 -8.62
C HIS A 138 1.18 3.10 -9.91
N PRO A 139 2.24 3.18 -10.72
CA PRO A 139 2.27 2.62 -12.07
C PRO A 139 2.08 1.10 -12.11
N GLU A 140 2.55 0.40 -11.07
CA GLU A 140 2.45 -1.06 -10.99
C GLU A 140 1.17 -1.56 -10.32
N ALA A 141 0.32 -0.68 -9.76
CA ALA A 141 -0.83 -1.09 -8.96
C ALA A 141 -1.84 -1.93 -9.76
N SER A 142 -2.07 -1.60 -11.04
CA SER A 142 -3.00 -2.35 -11.92
C SER A 142 -2.46 -3.70 -12.42
N HIS A 143 -1.19 -4.02 -12.11
CA HIS A 143 -0.49 -5.19 -12.63
C HIS A 143 -0.09 -6.20 -11.55
N ARG A 144 -0.46 -5.96 -10.28
CA ARG A 144 -0.04 -6.79 -9.15
C ARG A 144 -1.25 -7.29 -8.36
N LEU A 145 -1.48 -8.60 -8.36
CA LEU A 145 -2.63 -9.18 -7.67
C LEU A 145 -2.58 -8.94 -6.15
N PHE A 146 -1.40 -8.95 -5.53
CA PHE A 146 -1.23 -8.66 -4.10
C PHE A 146 -1.53 -7.19 -3.70
N VAL A 147 -1.66 -6.29 -4.68
CA VAL A 147 -2.16 -4.92 -4.51
C VAL A 147 -3.66 -4.87 -4.81
N LEU A 148 -4.08 -5.49 -5.92
CA LEU A 148 -5.46 -5.42 -6.40
C LEU A 148 -6.45 -6.16 -5.49
N ALA A 149 -6.05 -7.31 -4.93
CA ALA A 149 -6.93 -8.09 -4.05
C ALA A 149 -7.33 -7.29 -2.79
N PRO A 150 -6.40 -6.75 -1.98
CA PRO A 150 -6.75 -5.94 -0.84
C PRO A 150 -7.37 -4.57 -1.22
N LEU A 151 -7.02 -3.98 -2.36
CA LEU A 151 -7.66 -2.74 -2.82
C LEU A 151 -9.12 -2.96 -3.21
N ALA A 152 -9.47 -4.11 -3.80
CA ALA A 152 -10.83 -4.47 -4.14
C ALA A 152 -11.74 -4.69 -2.91
N ASP A 153 -11.20 -5.07 -1.75
CA ASP A 153 -11.96 -5.13 -0.50
C ASP A 153 -12.52 -3.75 -0.10
N LEU A 154 -11.83 -2.68 -0.48
CA LEU A 154 -12.16 -1.31 -0.06
C LEU A 154 -12.87 -0.48 -1.15
N ALA A 155 -12.55 -0.74 -2.41
CA ALA A 155 -13.01 0.08 -3.53
C ALA A 155 -13.14 -0.72 -4.83
N PRO A 156 -13.98 -1.78 -4.90
CA PRO A 156 -14.08 -2.65 -6.07
C PRO A 156 -14.52 -1.91 -7.34
N ASP A 157 -15.43 -0.95 -7.21
CA ASP A 157 -16.00 -0.20 -8.35
C ASP A 157 -15.17 1.02 -8.75
N LEU A 158 -14.13 1.37 -7.99
CA LEU A 158 -13.27 2.51 -8.31
C LEU A 158 -12.56 2.27 -9.64
N VAL A 159 -12.62 3.26 -10.53
CA VAL A 159 -11.77 3.37 -11.72
C VAL A 159 -10.72 4.45 -11.41
N PRO A 160 -9.49 4.09 -11.01
CA PRO A 160 -8.47 5.07 -10.72
C PRO A 160 -8.14 5.95 -11.94
N PRO A 161 -7.70 7.20 -11.75
CA PRO A 161 -7.30 8.06 -12.87
C PRO A 161 -6.29 7.36 -13.79
N GLY A 162 -6.55 7.44 -15.10
CA GLY A 162 -5.71 6.79 -16.12
C GLY A 162 -5.91 5.27 -16.28
N TRP A 163 -6.74 4.62 -15.45
CA TRP A 163 -7.12 3.22 -15.67
C TRP A 163 -8.31 3.12 -16.62
N VAL A 164 -8.40 2.00 -17.35
CA VAL A 164 -9.48 1.71 -18.32
C VAL A 164 -10.58 0.82 -17.74
N GLU A 165 -10.38 0.30 -16.53
CA GLU A 165 -11.28 -0.64 -15.86
C GLU A 165 -11.31 -0.40 -14.35
N SER A 166 -12.33 -0.94 -13.68
CA SER A 166 -12.41 -0.86 -12.21
C SER A 166 -11.37 -1.78 -11.55
N VAL A 167 -11.08 -1.49 -10.27
CA VAL A 167 -10.20 -2.31 -9.44
C VAL A 167 -10.61 -3.78 -9.45
N GLU A 168 -11.90 -4.08 -9.33
CA GLU A 168 -12.41 -5.46 -9.35
C GLU A 168 -12.17 -6.16 -10.68
N ARG A 169 -12.36 -5.46 -11.81
CA ARG A 169 -12.08 -6.03 -13.13
C ARG A 169 -10.59 -6.29 -13.32
N ALA A 170 -9.74 -5.34 -12.91
CA ALA A 170 -8.29 -5.51 -12.93
C ALA A 170 -7.85 -6.69 -12.04
N ARG A 171 -8.44 -6.83 -10.84
CA ARG A 171 -8.22 -7.98 -9.94
C ARG A 171 -8.57 -9.30 -10.62
N THR A 172 -9.78 -9.42 -11.14
CA THR A 172 -10.25 -10.65 -11.82
C THR A 172 -9.35 -11.02 -13.00
N ARG A 173 -8.95 -10.03 -13.80
CA ARG A 173 -8.03 -10.24 -14.93
C ARG A 173 -6.66 -10.74 -14.44
N ARG A 174 -6.09 -10.17 -13.37
CA ARG A 174 -4.81 -10.61 -12.82
C ARG A 174 -4.90 -11.98 -12.19
N GLU A 175 -5.97 -12.27 -11.47
CA GLU A 175 -6.23 -13.58 -10.85
C GLU A 175 -6.29 -14.71 -11.90
N SER A 176 -6.85 -14.44 -13.07
CA SER A 176 -6.86 -15.40 -14.19
C SER A 176 -5.46 -15.68 -14.75
N ILE A 177 -4.50 -14.77 -14.57
CA ILE A 177 -3.12 -14.89 -15.04
C ILE A 177 -2.22 -15.54 -13.98
N GLU A 178 -2.33 -15.09 -12.73
CA GLU A 178 -1.45 -15.54 -11.64
C GLU A 178 -1.97 -16.78 -10.90
N GLY A 179 -3.26 -17.08 -11.04
CA GLY A 179 -3.95 -18.17 -10.35
C GLY A 179 -4.59 -17.69 -9.03
N GLY A 180 -5.78 -18.23 -8.72
CA GLY A 180 -6.57 -17.81 -7.56
C GLY A 180 -5.92 -18.12 -6.20
N SER A 181 -4.92 -18.99 -6.14
CA SER A 181 -4.16 -19.31 -4.93
C SER A 181 -2.90 -18.44 -4.72
N ALA A 182 -2.54 -17.60 -5.68
CA ALA A 182 -1.34 -16.76 -5.62
C ALA A 182 -1.40 -15.74 -4.48
N VAL A 183 -2.60 -15.26 -4.15
CA VAL A 183 -2.87 -14.28 -3.09
C VAL A 183 -4.03 -14.80 -2.23
N ARG A 184 -3.77 -15.13 -0.96
CA ARG A 184 -4.76 -15.75 -0.07
C ARG A 184 -5.10 -14.84 1.10
N PRO A 185 -6.40 -14.55 1.39
CA PRO A 185 -6.78 -13.86 2.61
C PRO A 185 -6.55 -14.79 3.82
N ILE A 186 -6.08 -14.24 4.93
CA ILE A 186 -5.79 -15.00 6.17
C ILE A 186 -6.43 -14.39 7.42
N ALA A 187 -6.82 -13.12 7.38
CA ALA A 187 -7.43 -12.45 8.53
C ALA A 187 -8.27 -11.24 8.07
N THR A 188 -9.31 -10.93 8.84
CA THR A 188 -10.17 -9.76 8.65
C THR A 188 -9.86 -8.69 9.70
N TRP A 189 -9.91 -7.41 9.30
CA TRP A 189 -9.68 -6.31 10.22
C TRP A 189 -10.85 -6.14 11.18
N ASN A 190 -10.58 -6.24 12.48
CA ASN A 190 -11.52 -5.92 13.54
C ASN A 190 -11.32 -4.44 13.96
N ALA A 191 -12.29 -3.59 13.64
CA ALA A 191 -12.18 -2.15 13.92
C ALA A 191 -12.24 -1.82 15.43
N ASP A 192 -12.97 -2.62 16.24
CA ASP A 192 -13.09 -2.39 17.68
C ASP A 192 -11.79 -2.73 18.41
N LEU A 193 -11.09 -3.76 17.95
CA LEU A 193 -9.80 -4.19 18.50
C LEU A 193 -8.61 -3.55 17.79
N ALA A 194 -8.86 -2.84 16.69
CA ALA A 194 -7.87 -2.21 15.83
C ALA A 194 -6.72 -3.15 15.44
N ARG A 195 -7.08 -4.37 15.02
CA ARG A 195 -6.14 -5.41 14.55
C ARG A 195 -6.80 -6.39 13.59
N TRP A 196 -6.00 -7.15 12.86
CA TRP A 196 -6.50 -8.30 12.12
C TRP A 196 -6.72 -9.50 13.04
N GLU A 197 -7.85 -10.17 12.83
CA GLU A 197 -8.19 -11.43 13.49
C GLU A 197 -8.34 -12.53 12.44
N PRO A 198 -7.88 -13.76 12.71
CA PRO A 198 -8.07 -14.88 11.80
C PRO A 198 -9.53 -15.06 11.44
N ASP A 199 -9.81 -15.37 10.18
CA ASP A 199 -11.17 -15.70 9.76
C ASP A 199 -11.63 -16.95 10.52
N ALA A 200 -12.84 -16.90 11.11
CA ALA A 200 -13.43 -18.06 11.78
C ALA A 200 -13.67 -19.16 10.73
N HIS A 201 -13.12 -20.32 10.94
CA HIS A 201 -13.31 -21.51 10.11
C HIS A 201 -14.67 -22.14 10.36
#